data_6a7c86fa13a05fcd278c5ce431dbd180
#
_entry.id   6a7c86fa13a05fcd278c5ce431dbd180
#
_cell.length_a   1.000
_cell.length_b   1.000
_cell.length_c   1.000
_cell.angle_alpha   90.00
_cell.angle_beta   90.00
_cell.angle_gamma   90.00
#
_symmetry.space_group_name_H-M   'P 1'
#
loop_
_entity.id
_entity.type
_entity.pdbx_description
1 polymer ?
#
loop_
_entity_poly.entity_id
_entity_poly.type
_entity_poly.pdbx_seq_one_letter_code
_entity_poly.pdbx_strand_id
1 'polypeptide(L)'
;MTNVALVAGSGGIIGKALLEEIAGTAGWHGVALSRSHGDILADLSDAEASRTALAKASDVTHLFYAAYGPGGGLAEEDERNSAMLRNLLDGLEAASAPLERVVLYQGAKVYGVHLGPVTTPFYEDENPRPIGPNFYFTQERELQRRRAAGGPEWSILRPDVVVGDAAGNAMNIATVIGTYAALSAADGAAFRFPGSRTTYDDCVVQVTDAHALARASLWAATASEAADQAFNYVHPPFRWRRMWEKVAQHSASKLASLSPSRSLTICQRSSPYGGRYPRAYSRPIS
;
A
#
# COMPACT_ATOMS: atom_id res chain seq x y z
N MET A 1 -23.10 -13.90 14.65
CA MET A 1 -22.12 -13.14 15.47
C MET A 1 -21.68 -11.95 14.65
N THR A 2 -21.31 -10.85 15.27
CA THR A 2 -20.81 -9.66 14.55
C THR A 2 -19.30 -9.78 14.42
N ASN A 3 -18.77 -9.58 13.22
CA ASN A 3 -17.34 -9.50 13.00
C ASN A 3 -16.82 -8.15 13.49
N VAL A 4 -15.84 -8.15 14.38
CA VAL A 4 -15.19 -6.92 14.88
C VAL A 4 -13.86 -6.75 14.15
N ALA A 5 -13.78 -5.71 13.34
CA ALA A 5 -12.66 -5.43 12.44
C ALA A 5 -11.77 -4.33 12.99
N LEU A 6 -10.57 -4.65 13.45
CA LEU A 6 -9.55 -3.66 13.75
C LEU A 6 -8.84 -3.23 12.48
N VAL A 7 -8.92 -1.93 12.14
CA VAL A 7 -8.25 -1.34 10.97
C VAL A 7 -7.04 -0.54 11.43
N ALA A 8 -5.86 -1.14 11.33
CA ALA A 8 -4.59 -0.48 11.63
C ALA A 8 -4.13 0.37 10.44
N GLY A 9 -3.82 1.64 10.69
CA GLY A 9 -3.56 2.62 9.63
C GLY A 9 -4.85 3.24 9.07
N SER A 10 -5.86 3.40 9.93
CA SER A 10 -7.22 3.88 9.61
C SER A 10 -7.28 5.25 8.92
N GLY A 11 -6.28 6.12 9.10
CA GLY A 11 -6.20 7.42 8.42
C GLY A 11 -5.58 7.39 7.02
N GLY A 12 -5.06 6.23 6.57
CA GLY A 12 -4.50 6.06 5.24
C GLY A 12 -5.54 5.82 4.16
N ILE A 13 -5.10 5.74 2.89
CA ILE A 13 -5.99 5.52 1.73
C ILE A 13 -6.78 4.21 1.89
N ILE A 14 -6.09 3.13 2.22
CA ILE A 14 -6.71 1.81 2.39
C ILE A 14 -7.60 1.79 3.64
N GLY A 15 -7.09 2.27 4.78
CA GLY A 15 -7.80 2.21 6.06
C GLY A 15 -9.09 3.01 6.07
N LYS A 16 -9.12 4.20 5.43
CA LYS A 16 -10.33 5.01 5.30
C LYS A 16 -11.40 4.29 4.47
N ALA A 17 -11.03 3.81 3.28
CA ALA A 17 -11.96 3.08 2.41
C ALA A 17 -12.49 1.80 3.07
N LEU A 18 -11.65 1.09 3.85
CA LEU A 18 -12.08 -0.07 4.63
C LEU A 18 -13.13 0.27 5.68
N LEU A 19 -12.89 1.33 6.47
CA LEU A 19 -13.87 1.74 7.48
C LEU A 19 -15.21 2.15 6.87
N GLU A 20 -15.19 2.82 5.72
CA GLU A 20 -16.40 3.17 4.97
C GLU A 20 -17.14 1.93 4.46
N GLU A 21 -16.43 0.94 3.89
CA GLU A 21 -17.01 -0.32 3.42
C GLU A 21 -17.56 -1.16 4.58
N ILE A 22 -16.81 -1.27 5.70
CA ILE A 22 -17.23 -1.96 6.92
C ILE A 22 -18.52 -1.34 7.48
N ALA A 23 -18.60 -0.01 7.55
CA ALA A 23 -19.79 0.68 8.05
C ALA A 23 -21.03 0.44 7.18
N GLY A 24 -20.87 0.18 5.89
CA GLY A 24 -21.94 -0.16 4.94
C GLY A 24 -22.30 -1.65 4.90
N THR A 25 -21.54 -2.52 5.58
CA THR A 25 -21.70 -3.97 5.47
C THR A 25 -22.35 -4.57 6.72
N ALA A 26 -23.52 -5.18 6.57
CA ALA A 26 -24.22 -5.81 7.69
C ALA A 26 -23.39 -6.92 8.35
N GLY A 27 -23.41 -7.00 9.67
CA GLY A 27 -22.66 -8.00 10.43
C GLY A 27 -21.20 -7.65 10.70
N TRP A 28 -20.77 -6.43 10.35
CA TRP A 28 -19.44 -5.93 10.65
C TRP A 28 -19.50 -4.72 11.58
N HIS A 29 -18.48 -4.59 12.43
CA HIS A 29 -18.20 -3.42 13.25
C HIS A 29 -16.73 -3.03 13.09
N GLY A 30 -16.47 -1.78 12.68
CA GLY A 30 -15.13 -1.26 12.46
C GLY A 30 -14.58 -0.58 13.71
N VAL A 31 -13.32 -0.88 14.04
CA VAL A 31 -12.55 -0.22 15.09
C VAL A 31 -11.33 0.42 14.45
N ALA A 32 -11.25 1.75 14.51
CA ALA A 32 -10.18 2.51 13.87
C ALA A 32 -8.95 2.60 14.79
N LEU A 33 -7.77 2.17 14.29
CA LEU A 33 -6.49 2.34 14.98
C LEU A 33 -5.54 3.23 14.17
N SER A 34 -5.09 4.32 14.79
CA SER A 34 -4.04 5.18 14.25
C SER A 34 -3.26 5.89 15.36
N ARG A 35 -2.27 6.71 14.98
CA ARG A 35 -1.47 7.49 15.95
C ARG A 35 -2.18 8.71 16.49
N SER A 36 -3.12 9.29 15.76
CA SER A 36 -3.65 10.62 16.05
C SER A 36 -5.18 10.73 16.09
N HIS A 37 -5.90 9.78 15.51
CA HIS A 37 -7.37 9.78 15.46
C HIS A 37 -7.90 8.37 15.29
N GLY A 38 -9.08 8.10 15.83
CA GLY A 38 -9.73 6.78 15.82
C GLY A 38 -10.12 6.32 17.23
N ASP A 39 -10.60 5.10 17.32
CA ASP A 39 -11.08 4.49 18.56
C ASP A 39 -9.92 4.04 19.47
N ILE A 40 -8.82 3.61 18.83
CA ILE A 40 -7.59 3.22 19.49
C ILE A 40 -6.45 4.09 18.98
N LEU A 41 -5.80 4.80 19.91
CA LEU A 41 -4.63 5.62 19.62
C LEU A 41 -3.38 4.88 20.06
N ALA A 42 -2.48 4.52 19.14
CA ALA A 42 -1.22 3.86 19.43
C ALA A 42 -0.15 4.19 18.39
N ASP A 43 1.08 4.38 18.86
CA ASP A 43 2.26 4.25 18.02
C ASP A 43 2.72 2.79 18.03
N LEU A 44 2.47 2.08 16.94
CA LEU A 44 2.81 0.67 16.83
C LEU A 44 4.33 0.39 16.85
N SER A 45 5.18 1.42 16.73
CA SER A 45 6.62 1.26 16.88
C SER A 45 7.04 1.11 18.36
N ASP A 46 6.17 1.47 19.30
CA ASP A 46 6.34 1.29 20.74
C ASP A 46 5.53 0.07 21.22
N ALA A 47 6.22 -0.97 21.66
CA ALA A 47 5.61 -2.23 22.09
C ALA A 47 4.71 -2.08 23.34
N GLU A 48 5.16 -1.29 24.33
CA GLU A 48 4.42 -1.11 25.57
C GLU A 48 3.19 -0.21 25.38
N ALA A 49 3.35 0.88 24.60
CA ALA A 49 2.23 1.73 24.22
C ALA A 49 1.18 0.95 23.41
N SER A 50 1.62 0.09 22.49
CA SER A 50 0.75 -0.79 21.71
C SER A 50 -0.03 -1.74 22.62
N ARG A 51 0.66 -2.45 23.53
CA ARG A 51 0.05 -3.38 24.45
C ARG A 51 -1.01 -2.70 25.35
N THR A 52 -0.67 -1.54 25.88
CA THR A 52 -1.58 -0.76 26.74
C THR A 52 -2.81 -0.30 25.97
N ALA A 53 -2.63 0.24 24.76
CA ALA A 53 -3.74 0.72 23.95
C ALA A 53 -4.67 -0.42 23.47
N LEU A 54 -4.12 -1.59 23.16
CA LEU A 54 -4.86 -2.75 22.68
C LEU A 54 -5.54 -3.56 23.78
N ALA A 55 -5.32 -3.27 25.07
CA ALA A 55 -5.99 -3.96 26.18
C ALA A 55 -7.54 -3.91 26.10
N LYS A 56 -8.08 -2.92 25.39
CA LYS A 56 -9.54 -2.77 25.15
C LYS A 56 -10.03 -3.45 23.86
N ALA A 57 -9.17 -4.15 23.14
CA ALA A 57 -9.46 -4.80 21.84
C ALA A 57 -9.76 -6.30 21.99
N SER A 58 -10.30 -6.73 23.14
CA SER A 58 -10.52 -8.15 23.48
C SER A 58 -11.65 -8.83 22.68
N ASP A 59 -12.42 -8.07 21.91
CA ASP A 59 -13.51 -8.57 21.06
C ASP A 59 -13.16 -8.59 19.56
N VAL A 60 -11.93 -8.20 19.20
CA VAL A 60 -11.47 -8.14 17.80
C VAL A 60 -11.36 -9.55 17.21
N THR A 61 -12.07 -9.76 16.11
CA THR A 61 -12.08 -11.04 15.37
C THR A 61 -11.27 -10.98 14.10
N HIS A 62 -11.13 -9.80 13.49
CA HIS A 62 -10.44 -9.61 12.21
C HIS A 62 -9.49 -8.40 12.27
N LEU A 63 -8.28 -8.57 11.76
CA LEU A 63 -7.31 -7.48 11.64
C LEU A 63 -7.08 -7.13 10.17
N PHE A 64 -7.29 -5.85 9.82
CA PHE A 64 -6.86 -5.29 8.54
C PHE A 64 -5.63 -4.41 8.78
N TYR A 65 -4.46 -4.89 8.34
CA TYR A 65 -3.20 -4.24 8.65
C TYR A 65 -2.69 -3.40 7.48
N ALA A 66 -3.06 -2.11 7.45
CA ALA A 66 -2.64 -1.11 6.47
C ALA A 66 -1.69 -0.04 7.04
N ALA A 67 -1.14 -0.28 8.25
CA ALA A 67 -0.20 0.65 8.87
C ALA A 67 1.17 0.58 8.19
N TYR A 68 1.80 1.74 8.00
CA TYR A 68 3.13 1.89 7.41
C TYR A 68 3.92 2.99 8.13
N GLY A 69 5.18 2.72 8.41
CA GLY A 69 6.15 3.65 8.95
C GLY A 69 7.34 3.82 7.99
N PRO A 70 7.60 5.05 7.47
CA PRO A 70 8.78 5.26 6.62
C PRO A 70 10.07 5.05 7.41
N GLY A 71 11.13 4.56 6.73
CA GLY A 71 12.49 4.42 7.26
C GLY A 71 13.48 5.26 6.48
N GLY A 72 14.70 5.41 7.02
CA GLY A 72 15.82 6.09 6.36
C GLY A 72 16.50 5.23 5.28
N GLY A 73 16.10 3.97 5.13
CA GLY A 73 16.58 3.02 4.14
C GLY A 73 15.86 1.69 4.28
N LEU A 74 16.11 0.74 3.36
CA LEU A 74 15.38 -0.54 3.31
C LEU A 74 15.50 -1.36 4.60
N ALA A 75 16.65 -1.38 5.26
CA ALA A 75 16.85 -2.13 6.49
C ALA A 75 16.05 -1.55 7.66
N GLU A 76 16.08 -0.22 7.84
CA GLU A 76 15.30 0.47 8.86
C GLU A 76 13.80 0.36 8.59
N GLU A 77 13.40 0.46 7.31
CA GLU A 77 12.00 0.26 6.89
C GLU A 77 11.53 -1.15 7.23
N ASP A 78 12.35 -2.19 6.97
CA ASP A 78 12.05 -3.59 7.31
C ASP A 78 11.92 -3.78 8.82
N GLU A 79 12.90 -3.34 9.60
CA GLU A 79 12.90 -3.46 11.05
C GLU A 79 11.67 -2.80 11.68
N ARG A 80 11.41 -1.53 11.31
CA ARG A 80 10.30 -0.73 11.83
C ARG A 80 8.93 -1.36 11.51
N ASN A 81 8.66 -1.64 10.24
CA ASN A 81 7.34 -2.15 9.84
C ASN A 81 7.09 -3.57 10.33
N SER A 82 8.14 -4.38 10.44
CA SER A 82 8.05 -5.72 11.02
C SER A 82 7.80 -5.67 12.53
N ALA A 83 8.45 -4.75 13.25
CA ALA A 83 8.20 -4.52 14.67
C ALA A 83 6.75 -4.04 14.91
N MET A 84 6.26 -3.10 14.11
CA MET A 84 4.90 -2.57 14.20
C MET A 84 3.84 -3.67 14.09
N LEU A 85 3.99 -4.60 13.14
CA LEU A 85 3.05 -5.73 13.01
C LEU A 85 3.15 -6.66 14.22
N ARG A 86 4.36 -7.03 14.65
CA ARG A 86 4.56 -7.87 15.82
C ARG A 86 3.94 -7.26 17.07
N ASN A 87 4.21 -6.00 17.37
CA ASN A 87 3.69 -5.29 18.55
C ASN A 87 2.15 -5.28 18.56
N LEU A 88 1.52 -5.11 17.40
CA LEU A 88 0.06 -5.14 17.29
C LEU A 88 -0.48 -6.55 17.56
N LEU A 89 0.10 -7.58 16.93
CA LEU A 89 -0.33 -8.96 17.14
C LEU A 89 -0.10 -9.44 18.57
N ASP A 90 1.04 -9.09 19.19
CA ASP A 90 1.34 -9.39 20.59
C ASP A 90 0.36 -8.68 21.54
N GLY A 91 -0.03 -7.45 21.22
CA GLY A 91 -1.03 -6.69 21.98
C GLY A 91 -2.43 -7.33 21.91
N LEU A 92 -2.87 -7.79 20.74
CA LEU A 92 -4.14 -8.50 20.57
C LEU A 92 -4.12 -9.86 21.30
N GLU A 93 -3.02 -10.59 21.23
CA GLU A 93 -2.84 -11.85 21.96
C GLU A 93 -2.91 -11.62 23.49
N ALA A 94 -2.21 -10.59 23.99
CA ALA A 94 -2.25 -10.20 25.40
C ALA A 94 -3.66 -9.77 25.87
N ALA A 95 -4.46 -9.16 24.98
CA ALA A 95 -5.86 -8.83 25.21
C ALA A 95 -6.80 -10.05 25.11
N SER A 96 -6.28 -11.22 24.76
CA SER A 96 -7.07 -12.45 24.50
C SER A 96 -8.13 -12.25 23.42
N ALA A 97 -7.85 -11.43 22.40
CA ALA A 97 -8.74 -11.20 21.28
C ALA A 97 -8.97 -12.52 20.51
N PRO A 98 -10.23 -12.88 20.18
CA PRO A 98 -10.53 -14.08 19.40
C PRO A 98 -10.24 -13.87 17.91
N LEU A 99 -8.97 -13.55 17.59
CA LEU A 99 -8.54 -13.20 16.25
C LEU A 99 -8.60 -14.41 15.31
N GLU A 100 -9.47 -14.36 14.32
CA GLU A 100 -9.70 -15.41 13.33
C GLU A 100 -8.85 -15.21 12.08
N ARG A 101 -8.77 -13.96 11.57
CA ARG A 101 -8.09 -13.66 10.31
C ARG A 101 -7.31 -12.33 10.35
N VAL A 102 -6.13 -12.36 9.74
CA VAL A 102 -5.32 -11.15 9.46
C VAL A 102 -5.30 -10.91 7.96
N VAL A 103 -5.77 -9.75 7.50
CA VAL A 103 -5.61 -9.29 6.12
C VAL A 103 -4.45 -8.30 6.09
N LEU A 104 -3.37 -8.67 5.39
CA LEU A 104 -2.14 -7.88 5.23
C LEU A 104 -2.07 -7.29 3.82
N TYR A 105 -1.60 -6.06 3.70
CA TYR A 105 -1.35 -5.42 2.40
C TYR A 105 0.13 -5.38 2.10
N GLN A 106 0.49 -5.94 0.95
CA GLN A 106 1.80 -5.83 0.33
C GLN A 106 1.69 -4.94 -0.92
N GLY A 107 2.59 -5.08 -1.88
CA GLY A 107 2.54 -4.40 -3.16
C GLY A 107 3.61 -4.92 -4.10
N ALA A 108 3.75 -4.29 -5.27
CA ALA A 108 4.66 -4.74 -6.31
C ALA A 108 6.15 -4.82 -5.88
N LYS A 109 6.54 -4.21 -4.75
CA LYS A 109 7.88 -4.38 -4.15
C LYS A 109 8.21 -5.86 -3.83
N VAL A 110 7.20 -6.72 -3.66
CA VAL A 110 7.39 -8.17 -3.53
C VAL A 110 8.11 -8.76 -4.75
N TYR A 111 7.84 -8.22 -5.93
CA TYR A 111 8.43 -8.64 -7.20
C TYR A 111 9.73 -7.89 -7.56
N GLY A 112 10.25 -7.08 -6.65
CA GLY A 112 11.53 -6.38 -6.83
C GLY A 112 11.48 -5.12 -7.70
N VAL A 113 10.31 -4.57 -8.03
CA VAL A 113 10.15 -3.39 -8.91
C VAL A 113 10.91 -2.15 -8.42
N HIS A 114 11.18 -2.05 -7.12
CA HIS A 114 11.95 -0.95 -6.51
C HIS A 114 13.46 -1.08 -6.69
N LEU A 115 13.93 -2.23 -7.19
CA LEU A 115 15.34 -2.53 -7.39
C LEU A 115 15.79 -2.37 -8.86
N GLY A 116 14.85 -2.25 -9.79
CA GLY A 116 15.12 -2.08 -11.21
C GLY A 116 14.08 -2.73 -12.12
N PRO A 117 14.36 -2.85 -13.40
CA PRO A 117 13.47 -3.50 -14.35
C PRO A 117 13.21 -4.97 -13.99
N VAL A 118 11.95 -5.38 -14.12
CA VAL A 118 11.48 -6.74 -13.82
C VAL A 118 10.71 -7.30 -15.01
N THR A 119 10.66 -8.63 -15.12
CA THR A 119 9.82 -9.31 -16.11
C THR A 119 8.36 -9.28 -15.68
N THR A 120 7.47 -9.00 -16.60
CA THR A 120 6.01 -9.00 -16.39
C THR A 120 5.34 -9.96 -17.37
N PRO A 121 4.12 -10.48 -17.08
CA PRO A 121 3.31 -10.24 -15.89
C PRO A 121 3.84 -10.91 -14.62
N PHE A 122 3.35 -10.50 -13.44
CA PHE A 122 3.63 -11.14 -12.15
C PHE A 122 2.52 -12.13 -11.80
N TYR A 123 2.90 -13.30 -11.31
CA TYR A 123 1.99 -14.33 -10.82
C TYR A 123 2.23 -14.61 -9.33
N GLU A 124 1.19 -14.95 -8.59
CA GLU A 124 1.25 -15.16 -7.14
C GLU A 124 2.08 -16.38 -6.75
N ASP A 125 2.10 -17.40 -7.59
CA ASP A 125 2.85 -18.65 -7.44
C ASP A 125 4.31 -18.55 -7.88
N GLU A 126 4.68 -17.49 -8.57
CA GLU A 126 6.08 -17.14 -8.79
C GLU A 126 6.68 -16.67 -7.48
N ASN A 127 7.30 -17.61 -6.77
CA ASN A 127 7.91 -17.36 -5.46
C ASN A 127 9.00 -16.29 -5.59
N PRO A 128 8.70 -15.02 -5.30
CA PRO A 128 9.68 -13.94 -5.48
C PRO A 128 10.80 -14.17 -4.48
N ARG A 129 12.04 -14.25 -4.96
CA ARG A 129 13.20 -14.39 -4.09
C ARG A 129 13.36 -13.11 -3.29
N PRO A 130 13.48 -13.20 -1.95
CA PRO A 130 13.78 -12.04 -1.13
C PRO A 130 15.09 -11.41 -1.60
N ILE A 131 15.03 -10.20 -2.14
CA ILE A 131 16.22 -9.46 -2.56
C ILE A 131 16.39 -8.30 -1.58
N GLY A 132 17.33 -8.44 -0.66
CA GLY A 132 17.62 -7.46 0.37
C GLY A 132 16.55 -7.37 1.47
N PRO A 133 16.67 -6.41 2.40
CA PRO A 133 15.67 -6.14 3.42
C PRO A 133 14.35 -5.69 2.77
N ASN A 134 13.26 -6.37 3.13
CA ASN A 134 11.92 -6.00 2.66
C ASN A 134 10.88 -6.52 3.66
N PHE A 135 10.23 -5.61 4.37
CA PHE A 135 9.27 -5.92 5.42
C PHE A 135 8.09 -6.78 4.94
N TYR A 136 7.76 -6.79 3.67
CA TYR A 136 6.71 -7.66 3.15
C TYR A 136 7.02 -9.13 3.42
N PHE A 137 8.26 -9.57 3.15
CA PHE A 137 8.67 -10.94 3.43
C PHE A 137 8.80 -11.23 4.92
N THR A 138 9.26 -10.26 5.71
CA THR A 138 9.41 -10.42 7.16
C THR A 138 8.04 -10.51 7.84
N GLN A 139 7.08 -9.68 7.44
CA GLN A 139 5.71 -9.72 7.92
C GLN A 139 4.99 -11.01 7.52
N GLU A 140 5.13 -11.45 6.27
CA GLU A 140 4.55 -12.71 5.79
C GLU A 140 5.07 -13.91 6.58
N ARG A 141 6.40 -14.01 6.78
CA ARG A 141 7.00 -15.06 7.63
C ARG A 141 6.48 -15.04 9.08
N GLU A 142 6.25 -13.86 9.63
CA GLU A 142 5.66 -13.72 10.97
C GLU A 142 4.23 -14.27 11.03
N LEU A 143 3.39 -13.98 10.04
CA LEU A 143 2.04 -14.54 9.95
C LEU A 143 2.08 -16.06 9.79
N GLN A 144 2.92 -16.58 8.91
CA GLN A 144 3.11 -18.03 8.70
C GLN A 144 3.59 -18.73 9.98
N ARG A 145 4.54 -18.12 10.71
CA ARG A 145 5.04 -18.64 12.00
C ARG A 145 3.92 -18.72 13.04
N ARG A 146 3.10 -17.66 13.18
CA ARG A 146 1.96 -17.65 14.11
C ARG A 146 0.91 -18.68 13.71
N ARG A 147 0.60 -18.78 12.44
CA ARG A 147 -0.34 -19.79 11.91
C ARG A 147 0.11 -21.21 12.24
N ALA A 148 1.37 -21.51 12.04
CA ALA A 148 1.95 -22.82 12.38
C ALA A 148 1.90 -23.14 13.89
N ALA A 149 1.84 -22.12 14.74
CA ALA A 149 1.65 -22.26 16.19
C ALA A 149 0.17 -22.32 16.63
N GLY A 150 -0.77 -22.42 15.69
CA GLY A 150 -2.21 -22.46 15.99
C GLY A 150 -2.88 -21.09 16.07
N GLY A 151 -2.21 -20.04 15.63
CA GLY A 151 -2.74 -18.67 15.57
C GLY A 151 -3.70 -18.45 14.40
N PRO A 152 -4.10 -17.17 14.17
CA PRO A 152 -5.10 -16.81 13.19
C PRO A 152 -4.68 -17.20 11.77
N GLU A 153 -5.67 -17.40 10.91
CA GLU A 153 -5.47 -17.47 9.46
C GLU A 153 -5.01 -16.11 8.92
N TRP A 154 -4.41 -16.10 7.74
CA TRP A 154 -4.00 -14.86 7.10
C TRP A 154 -4.40 -14.83 5.63
N SER A 155 -4.55 -13.62 5.10
CA SER A 155 -4.70 -13.37 3.67
C SER A 155 -3.85 -12.16 3.30
N ILE A 156 -3.17 -12.21 2.16
CA ILE A 156 -2.35 -11.11 1.68
C ILE A 156 -2.94 -10.58 0.38
N LEU A 157 -3.21 -9.28 0.33
CA LEU A 157 -3.57 -8.61 -0.90
C LEU A 157 -2.38 -7.77 -1.38
N ARG A 158 -2.04 -7.92 -2.65
CA ARG A 158 -0.92 -7.23 -3.33
C ARG A 158 -1.47 -6.23 -4.35
N PRO A 159 -2.00 -5.07 -3.91
CA PRO A 159 -2.35 -4.00 -4.84
C PRO A 159 -1.09 -3.40 -5.46
N ASP A 160 -1.24 -2.79 -6.64
CA ASP A 160 -0.28 -1.81 -7.13
C ASP A 160 -0.62 -0.43 -6.54
N VAL A 161 -0.28 0.67 -7.19
CA VAL A 161 -0.50 2.02 -6.68
C VAL A 161 -1.97 2.23 -6.28
N VAL A 162 -2.24 2.33 -4.98
CA VAL A 162 -3.60 2.52 -4.47
C VAL A 162 -4.02 3.99 -4.60
N VAL A 163 -5.19 4.21 -5.19
CA VAL A 163 -5.81 5.53 -5.35
C VAL A 163 -7.14 5.58 -4.60
N GLY A 164 -7.40 6.69 -3.92
CA GLY A 164 -8.62 6.87 -3.14
C GLY A 164 -8.64 8.22 -2.44
N ASP A 165 -9.66 8.47 -1.62
CA ASP A 165 -9.79 9.69 -0.85
C ASP A 165 -8.99 9.59 0.46
N ALA A 166 -7.87 10.30 0.52
CA ALA A 166 -7.09 10.47 1.75
C ALA A 166 -6.39 11.84 1.72
N ALA A 167 -6.97 12.79 2.41
CA ALA A 167 -6.40 14.14 2.50
C ALA A 167 -5.01 14.11 3.16
N GLY A 168 -4.05 14.86 2.58
CA GLY A 168 -2.70 14.97 3.12
C GLY A 168 -1.79 13.77 2.90
N ASN A 169 -2.23 12.73 2.17
CA ASN A 169 -1.39 11.58 1.85
C ASN A 169 -0.58 11.85 0.56
N ALA A 170 0.72 12.13 0.73
CA ALA A 170 1.64 12.42 -0.38
C ALA A 170 1.86 11.22 -1.34
N MET A 171 1.52 10.00 -0.94
CA MET A 171 1.62 8.81 -1.80
C MET A 171 0.38 8.60 -2.69
N ASN A 172 -0.64 9.44 -2.55
CA ASN A 172 -1.84 9.37 -3.39
C ASN A 172 -1.60 10.04 -4.74
N ILE A 173 -1.21 9.26 -5.74
CA ILE A 173 -0.89 9.79 -7.08
C ILE A 173 -2.07 10.52 -7.73
N ALA A 174 -3.30 10.13 -7.43
CA ALA A 174 -4.49 10.81 -7.96
C ALA A 174 -4.56 12.26 -7.45
N THR A 175 -4.30 12.48 -6.15
CA THR A 175 -4.23 13.82 -5.56
C THR A 175 -3.08 14.65 -6.16
N VAL A 176 -1.90 14.03 -6.33
CA VAL A 176 -0.73 14.70 -6.94
C VAL A 176 -1.04 15.15 -8.36
N ILE A 177 -1.60 14.27 -9.19
CA ILE A 177 -1.97 14.58 -10.58
C ILE A 177 -3.06 15.66 -10.62
N GLY A 178 -4.10 15.54 -9.79
CA GLY A 178 -5.20 16.52 -9.71
C GLY A 178 -4.72 17.90 -9.30
N THR A 179 -3.85 17.97 -8.28
CA THR A 179 -3.23 19.23 -7.84
C THR A 179 -2.37 19.85 -8.94
N TYR A 180 -1.54 19.06 -9.60
CA TYR A 180 -0.72 19.54 -10.70
C TYR A 180 -1.55 20.05 -11.87
N ALA A 181 -2.63 19.36 -12.23
CA ALA A 181 -3.56 19.82 -13.27
C ALA A 181 -4.23 21.14 -12.89
N ALA A 182 -4.70 21.27 -11.63
CA ALA A 182 -5.32 22.50 -11.14
C ALA A 182 -4.37 23.71 -11.14
N LEU A 183 -3.14 23.51 -10.69
CA LEU A 183 -2.10 24.55 -10.71
C LEU A 183 -1.74 24.95 -12.15
N SER A 184 -1.57 23.97 -13.04
CA SER A 184 -1.28 24.25 -14.46
C SER A 184 -2.40 25.06 -15.11
N ALA A 185 -3.66 24.75 -14.79
CA ALA A 185 -4.80 25.51 -15.30
C ALA A 185 -4.86 26.94 -14.74
N ALA A 186 -4.61 27.12 -13.44
CA ALA A 186 -4.60 28.44 -12.78
C ALA A 186 -3.51 29.36 -13.35
N ASP A 187 -2.33 28.80 -13.64
CA ASP A 187 -1.20 29.56 -14.20
C ASP A 187 -1.28 29.71 -15.73
N GLY A 188 -2.29 29.13 -16.39
CA GLY A 188 -2.37 29.11 -17.86
C GLY A 188 -1.22 28.31 -18.49
N ALA A 189 -0.55 27.46 -17.69
CA ALA A 189 0.58 26.67 -18.12
C ALA A 189 0.11 25.37 -18.82
N ALA A 190 0.98 24.82 -19.67
CA ALA A 190 0.69 23.56 -20.30
C ALA A 190 0.78 22.40 -19.29
N PHE A 191 -0.23 21.56 -19.25
CA PHE A 191 -0.26 20.34 -18.44
C PHE A 191 0.62 19.27 -19.07
N ARG A 192 1.92 19.29 -18.76
CA ARG A 192 2.93 18.39 -19.33
C ARG A 192 3.08 17.14 -18.48
N PHE A 193 3.28 15.97 -19.13
CA PHE A 193 3.66 14.76 -18.40
C PHE A 193 5.06 14.92 -17.79
N PRO A 194 5.24 14.71 -16.47
CA PRO A 194 6.51 15.01 -15.80
C PRO A 194 7.57 13.89 -15.94
N GLY A 195 7.24 12.80 -16.61
CA GLY A 195 8.12 11.65 -16.83
C GLY A 195 8.81 11.64 -18.19
N SER A 196 9.53 10.55 -18.48
CA SER A 196 10.17 10.33 -19.78
C SER A 196 9.14 10.02 -20.87
N ARG A 197 9.56 10.18 -22.13
CA ARG A 197 8.73 9.81 -23.27
C ARG A 197 8.41 8.31 -23.27
N THR A 198 9.40 7.47 -22.98
CA THR A 198 9.20 6.01 -22.84
C THR A 198 8.16 5.68 -21.78
N THR A 199 8.21 6.33 -20.61
CA THR A 199 7.20 6.13 -19.55
C THR A 199 5.81 6.55 -20.06
N TYR A 200 5.72 7.65 -20.79
CA TYR A 200 4.45 8.16 -21.28
C TYR A 200 3.83 7.29 -22.37
N ASP A 201 4.64 6.86 -23.35
CA ASP A 201 4.17 6.19 -24.56
C ASP A 201 4.12 4.66 -24.43
N ASP A 202 5.12 4.07 -23.78
CA ASP A 202 5.40 2.64 -23.87
C ASP A 202 5.09 1.87 -22.59
N CYS A 203 5.32 2.49 -21.41
CA CYS A 203 5.08 1.81 -20.14
C CYS A 203 3.60 1.58 -19.89
N VAL A 204 3.29 0.37 -19.46
CA VAL A 204 1.98 -0.03 -18.94
C VAL A 204 1.99 0.11 -17.43
N VAL A 205 0.94 0.68 -16.89
CA VAL A 205 0.78 0.97 -15.46
C VAL A 205 -0.55 0.39 -14.98
N GLN A 206 -0.58 -0.03 -13.74
CA GLN A 206 -1.80 -0.43 -13.05
C GLN A 206 -2.01 0.47 -11.83
N VAL A 207 -3.25 0.62 -11.42
CA VAL A 207 -3.63 1.24 -10.16
C VAL A 207 -4.68 0.37 -9.50
N THR A 208 -4.91 0.59 -8.23
CA THR A 208 -5.96 -0.10 -7.47
C THR A 208 -6.87 0.94 -6.82
N ASP A 209 -8.16 0.87 -7.09
CA ASP A 209 -9.16 1.68 -6.41
C ASP A 209 -9.31 1.22 -4.96
N ALA A 210 -9.25 2.15 -4.00
CA ALA A 210 -9.27 1.84 -2.58
C ALA A 210 -10.59 1.20 -2.11
N HIS A 211 -11.74 1.62 -2.67
CA HIS A 211 -13.03 1.02 -2.31
C HIS A 211 -13.19 -0.39 -2.90
N ALA A 212 -12.71 -0.62 -4.13
CA ALA A 212 -12.68 -1.95 -4.69
C ALA A 212 -11.75 -2.88 -3.89
N LEU A 213 -10.59 -2.37 -3.44
CA LEU A 213 -9.70 -3.10 -2.54
C LEU A 213 -10.36 -3.39 -1.19
N ALA A 214 -11.13 -2.45 -0.64
CA ALA A 214 -11.86 -2.65 0.62
C ALA A 214 -12.87 -3.78 0.52
N ARG A 215 -13.66 -3.85 -0.58
CA ARG A 215 -14.57 -4.98 -0.84
C ARG A 215 -13.83 -6.31 -0.97
N ALA A 216 -12.74 -6.34 -1.72
CA ALA A 216 -11.89 -7.53 -1.82
C ALA A 216 -11.30 -7.95 -0.47
N SER A 217 -11.00 -6.97 0.41
CA SER A 217 -10.50 -7.23 1.75
C SER A 217 -11.52 -7.90 2.65
N LEU A 218 -12.79 -7.49 2.60
CA LEU A 218 -13.88 -8.15 3.35
C LEU A 218 -14.09 -9.60 2.84
N TRP A 219 -14.01 -9.82 1.53
CA TRP A 219 -14.01 -11.17 0.98
C TRP A 219 -12.80 -11.98 1.49
N ALA A 220 -11.59 -11.44 1.42
CA ALA A 220 -10.38 -12.11 1.88
C ALA A 220 -10.39 -12.41 3.39
N ALA A 221 -11.14 -11.61 4.17
CA ALA A 221 -11.28 -11.80 5.61
C ALA A 221 -12.18 -12.99 5.98
N THR A 222 -13.08 -13.44 5.09
CA THR A 222 -14.12 -14.42 5.43
C THR A 222 -14.17 -15.63 4.51
N ALA A 223 -13.67 -15.53 3.27
CA ALA A 223 -13.68 -16.63 2.34
C ALA A 223 -12.67 -17.71 2.75
N SER A 224 -13.09 -18.97 2.75
CA SER A 224 -12.22 -20.13 3.06
C SER A 224 -11.10 -20.28 2.04
N GLU A 225 -11.36 -19.92 0.78
CA GLU A 225 -10.41 -19.97 -0.33
C GLU A 225 -9.28 -18.93 -0.19
N ALA A 226 -9.52 -17.91 0.63
CA ALA A 226 -8.52 -16.86 0.89
C ALA A 226 -7.62 -17.18 2.09
N ALA A 227 -7.92 -18.25 2.85
CA ALA A 227 -7.14 -18.64 4.01
C ALA A 227 -5.72 -19.04 3.61
N ASP A 228 -4.74 -18.42 4.26
CA ASP A 228 -3.31 -18.70 4.09
C ASP A 228 -2.83 -18.52 2.63
N GLN A 229 -3.40 -17.53 1.92
CA GLN A 229 -3.13 -17.23 0.52
C GLN A 229 -2.75 -15.76 0.28
N ALA A 230 -2.03 -15.53 -0.82
CA ALA A 230 -1.71 -14.19 -1.33
C ALA A 230 -2.31 -13.99 -2.73
N PHE A 231 -2.85 -12.78 -3.00
CA PHE A 231 -3.50 -12.44 -4.25
C PHE A 231 -2.97 -11.12 -4.80
N ASN A 232 -2.67 -11.07 -6.09
CA ASN A 232 -2.52 -9.81 -6.80
C ASN A 232 -3.91 -9.18 -7.00
N TYR A 233 -4.08 -7.95 -6.53
CA TYR A 233 -5.35 -7.24 -6.69
C TYR A 233 -5.14 -5.90 -7.37
N VAL A 234 -5.37 -5.84 -8.66
CA VAL A 234 -5.10 -4.68 -9.50
C VAL A 234 -6.21 -4.47 -10.54
N HIS A 235 -6.40 -3.24 -10.97
CA HIS A 235 -7.31 -2.93 -12.07
C HIS A 235 -6.64 -3.14 -13.45
N PRO A 236 -7.44 -3.13 -14.53
CA PRO A 236 -6.90 -3.28 -15.88
C PRO A 236 -5.78 -2.28 -16.18
N PRO A 237 -4.73 -2.71 -16.90
CA PRO A 237 -3.59 -1.87 -17.19
C PRO A 237 -3.93 -0.74 -18.17
N PHE A 238 -3.20 0.37 -18.05
CA PHE A 238 -3.33 1.51 -18.95
C PHE A 238 -1.95 2.11 -19.29
N ARG A 239 -1.92 2.97 -20.33
CA ARG A 239 -0.74 3.79 -20.66
C ARG A 239 -0.95 5.21 -20.14
N TRP A 240 0.13 5.84 -19.67
CA TRP A 240 0.07 7.21 -19.15
C TRP A 240 -0.47 8.19 -20.18
N ARG A 241 -0.15 8.06 -21.47
CA ARG A 241 -0.71 8.88 -22.55
C ARG A 241 -2.23 8.99 -22.44
N ARG A 242 -2.92 7.83 -22.40
CA ARG A 242 -4.39 7.78 -22.35
C ARG A 242 -4.95 8.41 -21.07
N MET A 243 -4.30 8.19 -19.94
CA MET A 243 -4.72 8.77 -18.66
C MET A 243 -4.52 10.28 -18.67
N TRP A 244 -3.35 10.74 -19.14
CA TRP A 244 -3.00 12.14 -19.16
C TRP A 244 -3.93 12.97 -20.05
N GLU A 245 -4.28 12.45 -21.23
CA GLU A 245 -5.26 13.04 -22.14
C GLU A 245 -6.63 13.21 -21.46
N LYS A 246 -7.09 12.21 -20.72
CA LYS A 246 -8.36 12.28 -19.97
C LYS A 246 -8.30 13.32 -18.86
N VAL A 247 -7.23 13.39 -18.10
CA VAL A 247 -7.05 14.39 -17.04
C VAL A 247 -7.01 15.79 -17.65
N ALA A 248 -6.28 15.99 -18.74
CA ALA A 248 -6.21 17.28 -19.44
C ALA A 248 -7.58 17.76 -19.93
N GLN A 249 -8.41 16.86 -20.48
CA GLN A 249 -9.79 17.18 -20.90
C GLN A 249 -10.67 17.62 -19.73
N HIS A 250 -10.54 16.94 -18.59
CA HIS A 250 -11.33 17.24 -17.39
C HIS A 250 -10.93 18.56 -16.71
N SER A 251 -9.62 18.83 -16.66
CA SER A 251 -9.11 20.04 -16.01
C SER A 251 -9.17 21.30 -16.88
N ALA A 252 -9.72 21.20 -18.10
CA ALA A 252 -9.74 22.27 -19.10
C ALA A 252 -8.35 22.88 -19.39
N SER A 253 -7.27 22.15 -19.06
CA SER A 253 -5.91 22.58 -19.30
C SER A 253 -5.43 22.11 -20.67
N LYS A 254 -4.57 22.88 -21.31
CA LYS A 254 -4.01 22.53 -22.62
C LYS A 254 -2.96 21.43 -22.47
N LEU A 255 -3.17 20.30 -23.16
CA LEU A 255 -2.13 19.28 -23.31
C LEU A 255 -1.00 19.84 -24.18
N ALA A 256 0.19 20.01 -23.60
CA ALA A 256 1.36 20.43 -24.38
C ALA A 256 2.05 19.22 -25.04
N SER A 257 2.64 19.46 -26.21
CA SER A 257 3.55 18.49 -26.82
C SER A 257 4.67 18.14 -25.83
N LEU A 258 5.04 16.87 -25.77
CA LEU A 258 6.09 16.38 -24.90
C LEU A 258 7.43 17.02 -25.30
N SER A 259 7.89 17.94 -24.48
CA SER A 259 9.30 18.32 -24.45
C SER A 259 9.85 17.84 -23.13
N PRO A 260 11.01 17.16 -23.10
CA PRO A 260 11.63 16.75 -21.82
C PRO A 260 11.81 18.00 -20.97
N SER A 261 11.12 18.10 -19.83
CA SER A 261 11.35 19.21 -18.92
C SER A 261 12.73 19.01 -18.28
N ARG A 262 13.56 20.04 -18.25
CA ARG A 262 14.83 20.05 -17.51
C ARG A 262 14.63 19.88 -15.99
N SER A 263 13.41 19.78 -15.51
CA SER A 263 13.03 19.72 -14.08
C SER A 263 13.17 18.34 -13.44
N LEU A 264 13.61 17.31 -14.16
CA LEU A 264 13.85 15.96 -13.58
C LEU A 264 14.98 15.91 -12.54
N THR A 265 15.79 16.96 -12.43
CA THR A 265 16.88 17.03 -11.43
C THR A 265 16.35 17.13 -9.99
N ILE A 266 15.14 17.62 -9.78
CA ILE A 266 14.55 17.81 -8.44
C ILE A 266 13.97 16.49 -7.91
N CYS A 267 13.34 15.67 -8.74
CA CYS A 267 12.84 14.36 -8.31
C CYS A 267 13.95 13.35 -8.02
N GLN A 268 15.10 13.45 -8.69
CA GLN A 268 16.24 12.56 -8.41
C GLN A 268 16.97 12.89 -7.11
N ARG A 269 16.85 14.13 -6.59
CA ARG A 269 17.49 14.55 -5.32
C ARG A 269 16.66 14.28 -4.09
N SER A 270 15.38 14.03 -4.23
CA SER A 270 14.46 13.80 -3.11
C SER A 270 13.99 12.34 -2.98
N SER A 271 14.60 11.40 -3.72
CA SER A 271 14.37 9.98 -3.47
C SER A 271 15.01 9.60 -2.12
N PRO A 272 14.24 9.17 -1.14
CA PRO A 272 14.79 8.67 0.12
C PRO A 272 15.64 7.40 -0.06
N TYR A 273 15.69 6.85 -1.27
CA TYR A 273 16.44 5.65 -1.66
C TYR A 273 17.74 5.98 -2.44
N GLY A 274 18.42 7.08 -2.12
CA GLY A 274 19.67 7.53 -2.73
C GLY A 274 20.89 6.63 -2.49
N GLY A 275 20.74 5.31 -2.61
CA GLY A 275 21.85 4.36 -2.70
C GLY A 275 22.44 4.36 -4.11
N ARG A 276 23.75 4.53 -4.24
CA ARG A 276 24.48 4.35 -5.50
C ARG A 276 24.27 2.90 -5.97
N TYR A 277 23.56 2.72 -7.08
CA TYR A 277 23.48 1.43 -7.73
C TYR A 277 24.86 0.98 -8.19
N PRO A 278 25.26 -0.29 -7.98
CA PRO A 278 26.49 -0.82 -8.56
C PRO A 278 26.37 -0.78 -10.10
N ARG A 279 27.43 -0.36 -10.78
CA ARG A 279 27.56 -0.25 -12.25
C ARG A 279 27.54 -1.59 -13.00
N ALA A 280 26.77 -2.59 -12.59
CA ALA A 280 26.86 -3.95 -13.11
C ALA A 280 25.93 -4.30 -14.27
N TYR A 281 25.13 -3.36 -14.80
CA TYR A 281 24.19 -3.66 -15.89
C TYR A 281 24.25 -2.69 -17.07
N SER A 282 25.45 -2.34 -17.51
CA SER A 282 25.66 -1.72 -18.81
C SER A 282 26.31 -2.72 -19.77
N ARG A 283 25.53 -3.65 -20.33
CA ARG A 283 25.90 -4.33 -21.59
C ARG A 283 24.82 -3.98 -22.60
N PRO A 284 25.20 -3.40 -23.77
CA PRO A 284 24.29 -3.26 -24.89
C PRO A 284 23.98 -4.65 -25.45
N ILE A 285 22.68 -4.89 -25.71
CA ILE A 285 22.27 -6.04 -26.49
C ILE A 285 22.60 -5.72 -27.94
N SER A 286 23.54 -6.47 -28.52
CA SER A 286 23.83 -6.50 -29.95
C SER A 286 22.71 -7.21 -30.70
#